data_443493a22f4d15a2aa517c37a2d1653e
#
_entry.id   443493a22f4d15a2aa517c37a2d1653e
#
_cell.length_a   1.000
_cell.length_b   1.000
_cell.length_c   1.000
_cell.angle_alpha   90.00
_cell.angle_beta   90.00
_cell.angle_gamma   90.00
#
_symmetry.space_group_name_H-M   'P 1'
#
loop_
_entity.id
_entity.type
_entity.pdbx_description
1 polymer ?
#
loop_
_entity_poly.entity_id
_entity_poly.type
_entity_poly.pdbx_seq_one_letter_code
_entity_poly.pdbx_strand_id
1 'polypeptide(L)'
;MNENNSKFILAIALSFIFLIAYSYFFQPKPKPEDQAHQITQSTHSLQGQAPGASHLAPNTLEQNAPQPTQNTPLIAFVRSKGVEIEIDSLGRIAQVYLKDKKFTAHRQEGFLEHVQELLGLAKPKPPLEKLPLLGTDALKPLELRFVDNALNAEAFKTPYSASAKEITLNNAPQSLVLTQELPGLTLTKTLTFYPNLTYDLKIHLEPKRASNTAYVLSNGARPVADADGYAFHGVLLGTQDHKLEKIEDGKAKKTKTFSNTTFIASVDRYYTSLFFANTPLNAIVDTQPSKNPLPFVSLKGDATLHGYIGPKDHHLLAQINPALTEVIEYGIITFFARPVFLLLDFLHNYTHNWGWAIILLTLIVRIVLYPLSYKGMVSMQKIKDLAPAMKELQEKYKSDPQKLQMHMMQLYKKHGANPLGGCLPLLLQIPVFFAIYRVLYNAVELKSAGWMLWIHDLSLMDPYFILPLLMGVSMYAQQALTPNTITDPTQAKIFKMLPLFFTIFLITFPAGLVLYWTINNIFSIVQQWMINQMLDKKKAREIAKHKK
;
A
#
# COMPACT_ATOMS: atom_id res chain seq x y z
N MET A 1 -16.90 -1.34 40.66
CA MET A 1 -16.19 -1.00 39.41
C MET A 1 -16.53 0.41 39.05
N ASN A 2 -15.55 1.33 39.02
CA ASN A 2 -15.83 2.73 38.70
C ASN A 2 -16.27 2.84 37.24
N GLU A 3 -17.35 3.56 36.99
CA GLU A 3 -17.99 3.77 35.69
C GLU A 3 -17.01 4.31 34.61
N ASN A 4 -16.04 5.10 35.03
CA ASN A 4 -14.99 5.62 34.13
C ASN A 4 -13.96 4.57 33.71
N ASN A 5 -13.61 3.60 34.55
CA ASN A 5 -12.71 2.51 34.22
C ASN A 5 -13.40 1.49 33.29
N SER A 6 -14.70 1.26 33.49
CA SER A 6 -15.52 0.45 32.59
C SER A 6 -15.62 1.08 31.21
N LYS A 7 -15.80 2.41 31.10
CA LYS A 7 -15.84 3.14 29.84
C LYS A 7 -14.49 3.14 29.12
N PHE A 8 -13.38 3.23 29.86
CA PHE A 8 -12.03 3.17 29.26
C PHE A 8 -11.70 1.77 28.76
N ILE A 9 -12.01 0.71 29.54
CA ILE A 9 -11.85 -0.69 29.10
C ILE A 9 -12.78 -0.98 27.93
N LEU A 10 -14.01 -0.50 27.99
CA LEU A 10 -14.98 -0.61 26.90
C LEU A 10 -14.47 0.11 25.62
N ALA A 11 -13.87 1.30 25.76
CA ALA A 11 -13.30 2.03 24.64
C ALA A 11 -12.11 1.31 24.02
N ILE A 12 -11.21 0.73 24.82
CA ILE A 12 -10.10 -0.10 24.32
C ILE A 12 -10.65 -1.38 23.68
N ALA A 13 -11.55 -2.09 24.35
CA ALA A 13 -12.18 -3.30 23.81
C ALA A 13 -12.97 -3.00 22.55
N LEU A 14 -13.73 -1.90 22.49
CA LEU A 14 -14.44 -1.45 21.30
C LEU A 14 -13.48 -1.02 20.19
N SER A 15 -12.35 -0.38 20.51
CA SER A 15 -11.32 -0.05 19.51
C SER A 15 -10.69 -1.33 18.93
N PHE A 16 -10.42 -2.34 19.75
CA PHE A 16 -9.94 -3.63 19.28
C PHE A 16 -11.01 -4.42 18.52
N ILE A 17 -12.24 -4.47 19.02
CA ILE A 17 -13.37 -5.09 18.32
C ILE A 17 -13.64 -4.34 17.01
N PHE A 18 -13.54 -3.02 17.00
CA PHE A 18 -13.68 -2.20 15.80
C PHE A 18 -12.55 -2.50 14.80
N LEU A 19 -11.29 -2.65 15.23
CA LEU A 19 -10.19 -3.04 14.37
C LEU A 19 -10.36 -4.45 13.80
N ILE A 20 -10.81 -5.41 14.62
CA ILE A 20 -11.12 -6.77 14.19
C ILE A 20 -12.34 -6.79 13.28
N ALA A 21 -13.42 -6.10 13.65
CA ALA A 21 -14.61 -5.96 12.83
C ALA A 21 -14.30 -5.20 11.54
N TYR A 22 -13.50 -4.14 11.61
CA TYR A 22 -13.04 -3.42 10.42
C TYR A 22 -12.25 -4.34 9.48
N SER A 23 -11.31 -5.14 10.02
CA SER A 23 -10.56 -6.10 9.21
C SER A 23 -11.44 -7.22 8.66
N TYR A 24 -12.51 -7.63 9.37
CA TYR A 24 -13.43 -8.69 8.95
C TYR A 24 -14.53 -8.21 8.01
N PHE A 25 -15.12 -7.02 8.26
CA PHE A 25 -16.23 -6.48 7.49
C PHE A 25 -15.81 -5.62 6.31
N PHE A 26 -14.62 -5.03 6.35
CA PHE A 26 -14.07 -4.20 5.28
C PHE A 26 -12.98 -4.88 4.46
N GLN A 27 -12.69 -6.17 4.69
CA GLN A 27 -12.04 -6.98 3.68
C GLN A 27 -12.98 -7.07 2.49
N PRO A 28 -12.58 -6.67 1.29
CA PRO A 28 -13.33 -6.99 0.09
C PRO A 28 -13.33 -8.51 -0.04
N LYS A 29 -14.47 -9.14 0.26
CA LYS A 29 -14.66 -10.57 -0.02
C LYS A 29 -14.40 -10.77 -1.50
N PRO A 30 -13.57 -11.73 -1.93
CA PRO A 30 -13.57 -12.15 -3.32
C PRO A 30 -15.01 -12.56 -3.66
N LYS A 31 -15.61 -11.87 -4.61
CA LYS A 31 -16.94 -12.24 -5.11
C LYS A 31 -16.80 -13.60 -5.79
N PRO A 32 -17.66 -14.59 -5.45
CA PRO A 32 -17.87 -15.73 -6.33
C PRO A 32 -18.43 -15.20 -7.65
N GLU A 33 -17.89 -15.66 -8.76
CA GLU A 33 -18.55 -15.59 -10.06
C GLU A 33 -19.91 -16.23 -9.93
N ASP A 34 -20.91 -15.48 -10.29
CA ASP A 34 -22.22 -15.82 -10.89
C ASP A 34 -23.33 -14.91 -10.36
N GLN A 35 -23.84 -14.09 -11.23
CA GLN A 35 -25.26 -13.99 -11.59
C GLN A 35 -25.52 -12.71 -12.39
N ALA A 36 -25.63 -12.93 -13.68
CA ALA A 36 -26.36 -12.02 -14.57
C ALA A 36 -27.86 -12.09 -14.23
N HIS A 37 -28.48 -10.94 -13.93
CA HIS A 37 -29.88 -10.72 -14.35
C HIS A 37 -30.38 -9.27 -14.15
N GLN A 38 -30.86 -8.76 -15.26
CA GLN A 38 -31.97 -7.84 -15.47
C GLN A 38 -31.91 -6.40 -14.91
N ILE A 39 -31.78 -5.48 -15.85
CA ILE A 39 -32.04 -4.05 -15.68
C ILE A 39 -33.39 -3.73 -16.34
N THR A 40 -34.29 -3.18 -15.56
CA THR A 40 -35.50 -2.54 -16.03
C THR A 40 -35.29 -1.03 -16.11
N GLN A 41 -35.65 -0.45 -17.24
CA GLN A 41 -35.60 0.97 -17.58
C GLN A 41 -36.51 1.82 -16.69
N SER A 42 -36.07 3.04 -16.37
CA SER A 42 -36.98 4.17 -16.19
C SER A 42 -36.29 5.49 -16.55
N THR A 43 -36.82 6.10 -17.57
CA THR A 43 -36.61 7.44 -18.09
C THR A 43 -37.16 8.53 -17.17
N HIS A 44 -36.46 9.64 -16.97
CA HIS A 44 -37.07 10.96 -16.92
C HIS A 44 -36.07 12.09 -17.25
N SER A 45 -36.51 12.89 -18.21
CA SER A 45 -35.90 14.13 -18.71
C SER A 45 -36.06 15.32 -17.75
N LEU A 46 -35.15 16.31 -17.79
CA LEU A 46 -35.48 17.73 -17.90
C LEU A 46 -34.27 18.62 -18.17
N GLN A 47 -34.52 19.60 -19.02
CA GLN A 47 -33.66 20.60 -19.66
C GLN A 47 -33.16 21.72 -18.75
N GLY A 48 -32.04 22.35 -19.17
CA GLY A 48 -31.60 23.66 -18.70
C GLY A 48 -30.27 24.07 -19.32
N GLN A 49 -30.32 24.88 -20.41
CA GLN A 49 -29.16 25.42 -21.13
C GLN A 49 -28.56 26.67 -20.47
N ALA A 50 -27.24 26.81 -20.54
CA ALA A 50 -26.50 28.08 -20.73
C ALA A 50 -25.15 27.81 -21.39
N PRO A 51 -24.63 28.71 -22.26
CA PRO A 51 -23.59 28.41 -23.23
C PRO A 51 -22.20 28.88 -22.79
N GLY A 52 -21.16 28.15 -23.23
CA GLY A 52 -19.81 28.69 -23.35
C GLY A 52 -18.74 28.02 -22.49
N ALA A 53 -18.35 26.83 -22.89
CA ALA A 53 -17.03 26.22 -22.80
C ALA A 53 -17.19 24.78 -23.31
N SER A 54 -16.42 24.36 -24.29
CA SER A 54 -16.49 23.00 -24.82
C SER A 54 -15.95 21.98 -23.78
N HIS A 55 -16.74 21.72 -22.77
CA HIS A 55 -16.53 20.62 -21.86
C HIS A 55 -17.15 19.38 -22.50
N LEU A 56 -16.32 18.36 -22.76
CA LEU A 56 -16.79 17.00 -23.04
C LEU A 56 -17.75 16.60 -21.94
N ALA A 57 -19.02 16.37 -22.30
CA ALA A 57 -20.04 16.04 -21.32
C ALA A 57 -19.73 14.68 -20.64
N PRO A 58 -19.84 14.58 -19.33
CA PRO A 58 -19.49 13.37 -18.57
C PRO A 58 -20.27 12.11 -18.96
N ASN A 59 -21.43 12.24 -19.58
CA ASN A 59 -22.34 11.13 -19.90
C ASN A 59 -21.99 10.35 -21.17
N THR A 60 -20.97 10.77 -21.95
CA THR A 60 -20.66 10.14 -23.23
C THR A 60 -19.71 8.94 -23.14
N LEU A 61 -18.98 8.78 -22.04
CA LEU A 61 -17.97 7.73 -21.91
C LEU A 61 -18.55 6.37 -21.52
N GLU A 62 -19.67 6.36 -20.80
CA GLU A 62 -20.29 5.13 -20.28
C GLU A 62 -21.36 4.55 -21.23
N GLN A 63 -22.12 5.38 -21.93
CA GLN A 63 -23.27 4.94 -22.73
C GLN A 63 -22.92 4.25 -24.05
N ASN A 64 -21.68 4.38 -24.54
CA ASN A 64 -21.26 3.85 -25.83
C ASN A 64 -20.02 2.94 -25.79
N ALA A 65 -19.59 2.49 -24.60
CA ALA A 65 -18.61 1.42 -24.53
C ALA A 65 -19.31 0.11 -24.94
N PRO A 66 -18.95 -0.52 -26.06
CA PRO A 66 -19.37 -1.89 -26.29
C PRO A 66 -18.91 -2.72 -25.11
N GLN A 67 -19.75 -3.61 -24.62
CA GLN A 67 -19.33 -4.55 -23.57
C GLN A 67 -18.07 -5.25 -24.06
N PRO A 68 -17.03 -5.40 -23.24
CA PRO A 68 -15.82 -6.08 -23.64
C PRO A 68 -16.21 -7.48 -24.08
N THR A 69 -16.06 -7.76 -25.36
CA THR A 69 -16.22 -9.12 -25.89
C THR A 69 -15.12 -9.95 -25.26
N GLN A 70 -15.50 -10.98 -24.52
CA GLN A 70 -14.63 -11.82 -23.69
C GLN A 70 -13.49 -12.51 -24.46
N ASN A 71 -13.44 -12.42 -25.79
CA ASN A 71 -12.41 -13.02 -26.62
C ASN A 71 -12.02 -12.11 -27.80
N THR A 72 -11.30 -11.02 -27.50
CA THR A 72 -10.69 -10.21 -28.55
C THR A 72 -9.42 -10.93 -29.05
N PRO A 73 -9.29 -11.28 -30.35
CA PRO A 73 -8.14 -12.00 -30.86
C PRO A 73 -6.83 -11.25 -30.64
N LEU A 74 -5.76 -11.95 -30.32
CA LEU A 74 -4.42 -11.40 -30.21
C LEU A 74 -3.82 -11.21 -31.61
N ILE A 75 -3.21 -10.07 -31.87
CA ILE A 75 -2.61 -9.74 -33.17
C ILE A 75 -1.09 -9.59 -33.13
N ALA A 76 -0.53 -9.29 -31.94
CA ALA A 76 0.91 -9.16 -31.80
C ALA A 76 1.39 -9.53 -30.39
N PHE A 77 2.66 -9.93 -30.32
CA PHE A 77 3.37 -10.27 -29.10
C PHE A 77 4.69 -9.48 -29.02
N VAL A 78 4.98 -8.95 -27.83
CA VAL A 78 6.27 -8.35 -27.52
C VAL A 78 6.93 -9.20 -26.45
N ARG A 79 8.09 -9.79 -26.75
CA ARG A 79 8.77 -10.72 -25.86
C ARG A 79 10.16 -10.25 -25.48
N SER A 80 10.49 -10.37 -24.19
CA SER A 80 11.84 -10.21 -23.68
C SER A 80 12.16 -11.34 -22.69
N LYS A 81 13.37 -11.35 -22.17
CA LYS A 81 13.78 -12.29 -21.12
C LYS A 81 12.89 -12.20 -19.86
N GLY A 82 12.50 -10.99 -19.48
CA GLY A 82 11.74 -10.73 -18.22
C GLY A 82 10.27 -10.41 -18.41
N VAL A 83 9.81 -10.15 -19.65
CA VAL A 83 8.46 -9.65 -19.92
C VAL A 83 7.88 -10.23 -21.19
N GLU A 84 6.56 -10.42 -21.19
CA GLU A 84 5.76 -10.72 -22.39
C GLU A 84 4.53 -9.82 -22.39
N ILE A 85 4.27 -9.15 -23.51
CA ILE A 85 3.14 -8.24 -23.69
C ILE A 85 2.31 -8.78 -24.85
N GLU A 86 1.00 -8.88 -24.64
CA GLU A 86 0.03 -9.29 -25.62
C GLU A 86 -0.77 -8.08 -26.12
N ILE A 87 -0.90 -7.95 -27.43
CA ILE A 87 -1.69 -6.89 -28.08
C ILE A 87 -2.89 -7.54 -28.76
N ASP A 88 -4.09 -7.02 -28.48
CA ASP A 88 -5.33 -7.50 -29.08
C ASP A 88 -5.70 -6.75 -30.38
N SER A 89 -6.73 -7.28 -31.07
CA SER A 89 -7.21 -6.73 -32.34
C SER A 89 -7.84 -5.35 -32.24
N LEU A 90 -8.11 -4.84 -31.03
CA LEU A 90 -8.52 -3.45 -30.80
C LEU A 90 -7.33 -2.52 -30.52
N GLY A 91 -6.09 -3.01 -30.74
CA GLY A 91 -4.87 -2.24 -30.54
C GLY A 91 -4.63 -1.84 -29.09
N ARG A 92 -5.04 -2.72 -28.14
CA ARG A 92 -4.88 -2.53 -26.70
C ARG A 92 -3.81 -3.50 -26.17
N ILE A 93 -3.21 -3.16 -25.05
CA ILE A 93 -2.40 -4.11 -24.29
C ILE A 93 -3.37 -5.06 -23.57
N ALA A 94 -3.55 -6.27 -24.12
CA ALA A 94 -4.46 -7.27 -23.57
C ALA A 94 -3.95 -7.83 -22.25
N GLN A 95 -2.62 -8.11 -22.17
CA GLN A 95 -1.98 -8.64 -20.98
C GLN A 95 -0.49 -8.26 -20.96
N VAL A 96 0.04 -8.12 -19.74
CA VAL A 96 1.48 -8.02 -19.47
C VAL A 96 1.84 -9.10 -18.48
N TYR A 97 2.83 -9.93 -18.83
CA TYR A 97 3.35 -10.97 -17.97
C TYR A 97 4.77 -10.65 -17.53
N LEU A 98 5.02 -10.73 -16.23
CA LEU A 98 6.37 -10.72 -15.68
C LEU A 98 6.89 -12.15 -15.56
N LYS A 99 8.10 -12.39 -16.08
CA LYS A 99 8.78 -13.71 -16.09
C LYS A 99 9.94 -13.78 -15.11
N ASP A 100 10.33 -12.65 -14.51
CA ASP A 100 11.42 -12.63 -13.56
C ASP A 100 11.05 -13.44 -12.32
N LYS A 101 12.00 -14.27 -11.86
CA LYS A 101 11.88 -15.10 -10.66
C LYS A 101 11.52 -14.28 -9.41
N LYS A 102 11.95 -13.01 -9.34
CA LYS A 102 11.55 -12.08 -8.28
C LYS A 102 10.02 -12.02 -8.10
N PHE A 103 9.26 -12.13 -9.19
CA PHE A 103 7.80 -12.00 -9.18
C PHE A 103 7.05 -13.32 -9.25
N THR A 104 7.71 -14.39 -9.71
CA THR A 104 7.08 -15.69 -9.99
C THR A 104 7.45 -16.78 -9.00
N ALA A 105 8.58 -16.67 -8.28
CA ALA A 105 9.10 -17.73 -7.42
C ALA A 105 8.18 -18.05 -6.23
N HIS A 106 7.56 -17.04 -5.64
CA HIS A 106 6.73 -17.20 -4.46
C HIS A 106 5.32 -16.66 -4.73
N ARG A 107 4.33 -17.49 -4.46
CA ARG A 107 2.93 -17.13 -4.56
C ARG A 107 2.43 -16.70 -3.18
N GLN A 108 1.65 -15.64 -3.13
CA GLN A 108 0.94 -15.27 -1.91
C GLN A 108 -0.18 -16.30 -1.67
N GLU A 109 -0.06 -17.06 -0.60
CA GLU A 109 -1.03 -18.07 -0.18
C GLU A 109 -1.86 -17.57 0.99
N GLY A 110 -3.11 -18.03 1.05
CA GLY A 110 -3.94 -17.78 2.21
C GLY A 110 -3.42 -18.53 3.44
N PHE A 111 -3.64 -17.99 4.64
CA PHE A 111 -3.21 -18.62 5.90
C PHE A 111 -3.66 -20.08 6.02
N LEU A 112 -4.92 -20.39 5.70
CA LEU A 112 -5.45 -21.76 5.76
C LEU A 112 -4.78 -22.69 4.76
N GLU A 113 -4.54 -22.22 3.54
CA GLU A 113 -3.83 -22.99 2.50
C GLU A 113 -2.41 -23.33 2.98
N HIS A 114 -1.71 -22.33 3.51
CA HIS A 114 -0.35 -22.50 4.01
C HIS A 114 -0.27 -23.49 5.19
N VAL A 115 -1.22 -23.42 6.15
CA VAL A 115 -1.31 -24.39 7.25
C VAL A 115 -1.60 -25.80 6.75
N GLN A 116 -2.48 -25.96 5.76
CA GLN A 116 -2.77 -27.27 5.16
C GLN A 116 -1.53 -27.85 4.48
N GLU A 117 -0.75 -27.02 3.82
CA GLU A 117 0.51 -27.40 3.19
C GLU A 117 1.57 -27.84 4.23
N LEU A 118 1.75 -27.06 5.29
CA LEU A 118 2.65 -27.35 6.39
C LEU A 118 2.31 -28.67 7.11
N LEU A 119 1.02 -28.97 7.21
CA LEU A 119 0.53 -30.22 7.80
C LEU A 119 0.53 -31.42 6.83
N GLY A 120 0.95 -31.21 5.58
CA GLY A 120 0.95 -32.25 4.54
C GLY A 120 -0.45 -32.62 4.02
N LEU A 121 -1.47 -31.80 4.33
CA LEU A 121 -2.85 -31.99 3.89
C LEU A 121 -3.12 -31.46 2.48
N ALA A 122 -2.28 -30.56 2.00
CA ALA A 122 -2.28 -30.04 0.65
C ALA A 122 -0.88 -30.12 0.03
N LYS A 123 -0.81 -30.22 -1.30
CA LYS A 123 0.49 -30.18 -2.01
C LYS A 123 0.89 -28.74 -2.27
N PRO A 124 2.21 -28.40 -2.17
CA PRO A 124 2.72 -27.10 -2.56
C PRO A 124 2.31 -26.74 -3.99
N LYS A 125 1.80 -25.52 -4.16
CA LYS A 125 1.50 -25.02 -5.50
C LYS A 125 2.81 -24.72 -6.22
N PRO A 126 2.98 -25.15 -7.48
CA PRO A 126 4.20 -24.84 -8.22
C PRO A 126 4.36 -23.33 -8.41
N PRO A 127 5.61 -22.83 -8.50
CA PRO A 127 5.87 -21.44 -8.88
C PRO A 127 5.13 -21.09 -10.18
N LEU A 128 4.76 -19.82 -10.32
CA LEU A 128 4.18 -19.35 -11.58
C LEU A 128 5.26 -19.31 -12.66
N GLU A 129 4.94 -19.78 -13.85
CA GLU A 129 5.84 -19.61 -15.01
C GLU A 129 5.93 -18.13 -15.41
N LYS A 130 4.80 -17.42 -15.35
CA LYS A 130 4.68 -15.98 -15.62
C LYS A 130 3.55 -15.37 -14.79
N LEU A 131 3.74 -14.15 -14.30
CA LEU A 131 2.77 -13.43 -13.49
C LEU A 131 1.95 -12.48 -14.36
N PRO A 132 0.63 -12.69 -14.54
CA PRO A 132 -0.24 -11.77 -15.27
C PRO A 132 -0.51 -10.52 -14.41
N LEU A 133 -0.41 -9.33 -15.00
CA LEU A 133 -0.65 -8.07 -14.30
C LEU A 133 -2.09 -7.55 -14.47
N LEU A 134 -2.70 -7.72 -15.64
CA LEU A 134 -3.99 -7.10 -15.97
C LEU A 134 -5.16 -8.06 -15.77
N GLY A 135 -6.28 -7.56 -15.26
CA GLY A 135 -7.52 -8.34 -15.14
C GLY A 135 -8.09 -8.73 -16.51
N THR A 136 -8.74 -9.90 -16.62
CA THR A 136 -9.31 -10.41 -17.89
C THR A 136 -10.41 -9.50 -18.42
N ASP A 137 -11.38 -9.14 -17.59
CA ASP A 137 -12.57 -8.37 -17.96
C ASP A 137 -12.46 -6.87 -17.61
N ALA A 138 -11.24 -6.38 -17.39
CA ALA A 138 -10.98 -5.01 -17.02
C ALA A 138 -10.71 -4.13 -18.23
N LEU A 139 -10.93 -2.82 -18.09
CA LEU A 139 -10.49 -1.80 -19.05
C LEU A 139 -9.00 -1.96 -19.34
N LYS A 140 -8.65 -2.07 -20.62
CA LYS A 140 -7.28 -2.33 -21.06
C LYS A 140 -6.51 -1.05 -21.34
N PRO A 141 -5.18 -1.04 -21.09
CA PRO A 141 -4.34 0.07 -21.53
C PRO A 141 -4.37 0.21 -23.06
N LEU A 142 -4.26 1.46 -23.52
CA LEU A 142 -4.33 1.86 -24.94
C LEU A 142 -5.72 1.74 -25.58
N GLU A 143 -6.78 1.46 -24.80
CA GLU A 143 -8.14 1.54 -25.34
C GLU A 143 -8.45 2.98 -25.68
N LEU A 144 -8.75 3.22 -26.98
CA LEU A 144 -9.06 4.54 -27.52
C LEU A 144 -10.56 4.63 -27.79
N ARG A 145 -11.18 5.72 -27.34
CA ARG A 145 -12.59 6.00 -27.54
C ARG A 145 -12.76 7.37 -28.19
N PHE A 146 -13.36 7.43 -29.37
CA PHE A 146 -13.68 8.69 -30.02
C PHE A 146 -14.87 9.36 -29.34
N VAL A 147 -14.89 10.70 -29.36
CA VAL A 147 -16.02 11.51 -28.87
C VAL A 147 -17.21 11.41 -29.82
N ASP A 148 -16.94 11.25 -31.12
CA ASP A 148 -17.97 10.94 -32.11
C ASP A 148 -18.47 9.52 -31.94
N ASN A 149 -19.76 9.36 -31.66
CA ASN A 149 -20.38 8.06 -31.34
C ASN A 149 -20.39 7.10 -32.53
N ALA A 150 -20.57 7.60 -33.75
CA ALA A 150 -20.58 6.76 -34.94
C ALA A 150 -19.18 6.23 -35.25
N LEU A 151 -18.19 7.11 -35.21
CA LEU A 151 -16.79 6.76 -35.37
C LEU A 151 -16.31 5.82 -34.27
N ASN A 152 -16.74 6.05 -33.03
CA ASN A 152 -16.40 5.20 -31.89
C ASN A 152 -16.98 3.78 -32.07
N ALA A 153 -18.25 3.65 -32.46
CA ALA A 153 -18.88 2.36 -32.71
C ALA A 153 -18.18 1.58 -33.83
N GLU A 154 -17.70 2.27 -34.86
CA GLU A 154 -16.96 1.64 -35.96
C GLU A 154 -15.55 1.24 -35.55
N ALA A 155 -14.87 2.06 -34.72
CA ALA A 155 -13.54 1.75 -34.20
C ALA A 155 -13.51 0.46 -33.34
N PHE A 156 -14.57 0.15 -32.63
CA PHE A 156 -14.69 -1.10 -31.88
C PHE A 156 -15.05 -2.33 -32.72
N LYS A 157 -15.52 -2.16 -33.95
CA LYS A 157 -15.82 -3.25 -34.89
C LYS A 157 -14.63 -3.56 -35.82
N THR A 158 -13.87 -2.56 -36.18
CA THR A 158 -12.77 -2.66 -37.13
C THR A 158 -11.49 -3.07 -36.43
N PRO A 159 -10.88 -4.22 -36.76
CA PRO A 159 -9.64 -4.63 -36.10
C PRO A 159 -8.45 -3.81 -36.61
N TYR A 160 -7.45 -3.66 -35.75
CA TYR A 160 -6.15 -3.15 -36.15
C TYR A 160 -5.36 -4.22 -36.92
N SER A 161 -4.54 -3.76 -37.86
CA SER A 161 -3.46 -4.54 -38.47
C SER A 161 -2.15 -4.20 -37.75
N ALA A 162 -1.30 -5.20 -37.54
CA ALA A 162 0.01 -5.02 -36.90
C ALA A 162 1.13 -5.20 -37.93
N SER A 163 2.17 -4.37 -37.87
CA SER A 163 3.35 -4.46 -38.75
C SER A 163 4.16 -5.73 -38.57
N ALA A 164 4.05 -6.38 -37.39
CA ALA A 164 4.67 -7.66 -37.08
C ALA A 164 3.81 -8.43 -36.08
N LYS A 165 3.77 -9.78 -36.20
CA LYS A 165 3.07 -10.64 -35.23
C LYS A 165 3.86 -10.84 -33.93
N GLU A 166 5.16 -10.71 -34.00
CA GLU A 166 6.05 -10.88 -32.85
C GLU A 166 7.26 -9.97 -32.99
N ILE A 167 7.61 -9.29 -31.89
CA ILE A 167 8.86 -8.53 -31.76
C ILE A 167 9.59 -8.99 -30.50
N THR A 168 10.91 -9.13 -30.61
CA THR A 168 11.76 -9.55 -29.51
C THR A 168 12.59 -8.38 -29.02
N LEU A 169 12.39 -8.00 -27.76
CA LEU A 169 13.19 -7.00 -27.06
C LEU A 169 14.45 -7.66 -26.51
N ASN A 170 15.58 -7.38 -27.14
CA ASN A 170 16.88 -7.68 -26.56
C ASN A 170 17.35 -6.49 -25.70
N ASN A 171 18.46 -5.83 -26.07
CA ASN A 171 18.95 -4.65 -25.35
C ASN A 171 18.62 -3.32 -26.07
N ALA A 172 17.87 -3.36 -27.15
CA ALA A 172 17.52 -2.20 -27.96
C ALA A 172 16.00 -2.00 -28.01
N PRO A 173 15.52 -0.75 -28.11
CA PRO A 173 14.11 -0.47 -28.34
C PRO A 173 13.60 -1.09 -29.64
N GLN A 174 12.34 -1.53 -29.64
CA GLN A 174 11.68 -2.10 -30.81
C GLN A 174 10.32 -1.43 -31.00
N SER A 175 9.97 -1.17 -32.27
CA SER A 175 8.71 -0.51 -32.60
C SER A 175 7.72 -1.46 -33.25
N LEU A 176 6.47 -1.35 -32.84
CA LEU A 176 5.31 -2.01 -33.42
C LEU A 176 4.33 -0.94 -33.94
N VAL A 177 3.96 -1.03 -35.19
CA VAL A 177 2.97 -0.12 -35.78
C VAL A 177 1.64 -0.85 -35.90
N LEU A 178 0.59 -0.24 -35.35
CA LEU A 178 -0.79 -0.71 -35.39
C LEU A 178 -1.62 0.27 -36.20
N THR A 179 -2.25 -0.19 -37.29
CA THR A 179 -3.04 0.66 -38.19
C THR A 179 -4.49 0.18 -38.24
N GLN A 180 -5.42 1.11 -38.15
CA GLN A 180 -6.86 0.88 -38.22
C GLN A 180 -7.47 1.78 -39.30
N GLU A 181 -8.12 1.19 -40.29
CA GLU A 181 -8.79 1.91 -41.37
C GLU A 181 -10.25 2.14 -41.03
N LEU A 182 -10.62 3.38 -40.74
CA LEU A 182 -11.99 3.77 -40.41
C LEU A 182 -12.61 4.59 -41.54
N PRO A 183 -13.94 4.73 -41.61
CA PRO A 183 -14.60 5.57 -42.58
C PRO A 183 -14.14 7.03 -42.49
N GLY A 184 -13.35 7.48 -43.47
CA GLY A 184 -12.82 8.85 -43.53
C GLY A 184 -11.62 9.16 -42.65
N LEU A 185 -11.06 8.14 -41.93
CA LEU A 185 -9.94 8.31 -41.01
C LEU A 185 -9.04 7.06 -40.99
N THR A 186 -7.73 7.25 -41.11
CA THR A 186 -6.74 6.20 -40.81
C THR A 186 -6.10 6.54 -39.45
N LEU A 187 -6.20 5.61 -38.48
CA LEU A 187 -5.62 5.74 -37.15
C LEU A 187 -4.39 4.85 -37.05
N THR A 188 -3.23 5.45 -36.78
CA THR A 188 -1.97 4.73 -36.58
C THR A 188 -1.47 4.93 -35.15
N LYS A 189 -1.23 3.82 -34.43
CA LYS A 189 -0.53 3.81 -33.14
C LYS A 189 0.86 3.22 -33.36
N THR A 190 1.91 4.01 -33.15
CA THR A 190 3.29 3.52 -33.14
C THR A 190 3.73 3.34 -31.69
N LEU A 191 3.98 2.10 -31.32
CA LEU A 191 4.43 1.68 -29.98
C LEU A 191 5.91 1.36 -30.04
N THR A 192 6.75 2.09 -29.33
CA THR A 192 8.18 1.77 -29.17
C THR A 192 8.41 1.26 -27.76
N PHE A 193 8.69 -0.02 -27.63
CA PHE A 193 8.93 -0.68 -26.34
C PHE A 193 10.42 -0.64 -25.98
N TYR A 194 10.69 -0.44 -24.68
CA TYR A 194 12.03 -0.39 -24.11
C TYR A 194 12.26 -1.54 -23.12
N PRO A 195 13.52 -1.97 -22.89
CA PRO A 195 13.82 -3.06 -21.95
C PRO A 195 13.42 -2.79 -20.49
N ASN A 196 13.24 -1.51 -20.11
CA ASN A 196 12.86 -1.06 -18.75
C ASN A 196 11.34 -1.00 -18.50
N LEU A 197 10.53 -1.73 -19.26
CA LEU A 197 9.07 -1.77 -19.16
C LEU A 197 8.35 -0.48 -19.56
N THR A 198 9.08 0.54 -20.04
CA THR A 198 8.46 1.73 -20.62
C THR A 198 8.12 1.50 -22.08
N TYR A 199 7.20 2.28 -22.59
CA TYR A 199 6.92 2.39 -24.00
C TYR A 199 6.55 3.81 -24.39
N ASP A 200 6.93 4.20 -25.62
CA ASP A 200 6.44 5.43 -26.24
C ASP A 200 5.25 5.09 -27.13
N LEU A 201 4.22 5.89 -27.03
CA LEU A 201 3.05 5.81 -27.89
C LEU A 201 2.96 7.09 -28.71
N LYS A 202 2.99 6.94 -30.03
CA LYS A 202 2.66 8.01 -30.97
C LYS A 202 1.35 7.64 -31.66
N ILE A 203 0.37 8.53 -31.58
CA ILE A 203 -0.92 8.42 -32.26
C ILE A 203 -0.87 9.41 -33.43
N HIS A 204 -1.16 8.91 -34.62
CA HIS A 204 -1.26 9.72 -35.84
C HIS A 204 -2.63 9.46 -36.46
N LEU A 205 -3.32 10.54 -36.78
CA LEU A 205 -4.62 10.55 -37.44
C LEU A 205 -4.47 11.18 -38.84
N GLU A 206 -4.66 10.35 -39.87
CA GLU A 206 -4.65 10.83 -41.25
C GLU A 206 -6.09 10.96 -41.73
N PRO A 207 -6.68 12.15 -41.64
CA PRO A 207 -8.05 12.37 -42.05
C PRO A 207 -8.13 12.41 -43.58
N LYS A 208 -8.97 11.56 -44.16
CA LYS A 208 -9.35 11.70 -45.58
C LYS A 208 -10.09 13.01 -45.85
N ARG A 209 -10.60 13.68 -44.80
CA ARG A 209 -11.09 15.06 -44.74
C ARG A 209 -10.59 15.70 -43.45
N ALA A 210 -10.02 16.90 -43.51
CA ALA A 210 -9.47 17.61 -42.36
C ALA A 210 -10.48 17.68 -41.21
N SER A 211 -10.20 17.10 -40.06
CA SER A 211 -11.02 17.23 -38.88
C SER A 211 -10.17 17.23 -37.60
N ASN A 212 -10.57 18.06 -36.65
CA ASN A 212 -10.06 18.13 -35.28
C ASN A 212 -10.66 17.00 -34.45
N THR A 213 -10.29 15.76 -34.69
CA THR A 213 -10.84 14.57 -34.02
C THR A 213 -10.40 14.52 -32.57
N ALA A 214 -11.37 14.52 -31.67
CA ALA A 214 -11.14 14.38 -30.23
C ALA A 214 -11.42 12.95 -29.78
N TYR A 215 -10.60 12.44 -28.88
CA TYR A 215 -10.71 11.10 -28.32
C TYR A 215 -10.15 11.04 -26.90
N VAL A 216 -10.46 9.98 -26.20
CA VAL A 216 -9.87 9.66 -24.92
C VAL A 216 -9.10 8.34 -25.00
N LEU A 217 -8.00 8.26 -24.28
CA LEU A 217 -7.12 7.10 -24.23
C LEU A 217 -6.98 6.61 -22.78
N SER A 218 -7.21 5.33 -22.56
CA SER A 218 -7.10 4.73 -21.24
C SER A 218 -5.69 4.20 -20.97
N ASN A 219 -5.19 4.39 -19.74
CA ASN A 219 -4.02 3.65 -19.24
C ASN A 219 -4.40 2.31 -18.57
N GLY A 220 -5.66 1.91 -18.70
CA GLY A 220 -6.20 0.65 -18.19
C GLY A 220 -6.67 0.74 -16.74
N ALA A 221 -7.45 -0.25 -16.34
CA ALA A 221 -7.76 -0.48 -14.93
C ALA A 221 -6.49 -0.86 -14.16
N ARG A 222 -6.55 -0.78 -12.83
CA ARG A 222 -5.39 -1.17 -12.01
C ARG A 222 -4.97 -2.62 -12.25
N PRO A 223 -3.67 -2.93 -12.10
CA PRO A 223 -3.20 -4.30 -12.04
C PRO A 223 -3.89 -5.09 -10.92
N VAL A 224 -3.99 -6.41 -11.09
CA VAL A 224 -4.69 -7.31 -10.14
C VAL A 224 -3.81 -8.45 -9.64
N ALA A 225 -2.51 -8.38 -9.91
CA ALA A 225 -1.57 -9.46 -9.62
C ALA A 225 -1.35 -9.69 -8.11
N ASP A 226 -1.64 -8.69 -7.28
CA ASP A 226 -1.41 -8.73 -5.82
C ASP A 226 -2.51 -7.94 -5.11
N ALA A 227 -3.74 -8.47 -5.16
CA ALA A 227 -4.91 -7.85 -4.54
C ALA A 227 -4.92 -8.06 -3.03
N ASP A 228 -4.28 -7.17 -2.29
CA ASP A 228 -4.32 -7.14 -0.83
C ASP A 228 -5.15 -5.94 -0.35
N GLY A 229 -6.09 -6.19 0.57
CA GLY A 229 -7.07 -5.20 1.05
C GLY A 229 -6.51 -4.06 1.91
N TYR A 230 -5.23 -4.08 2.28
CA TYR A 230 -4.61 -3.06 3.14
C TYR A 230 -3.81 -1.98 2.39
N ALA A 231 -3.46 -2.22 1.13
CA ALA A 231 -2.79 -1.26 0.28
C ALA A 231 -3.78 -0.25 -0.33
N PHE A 232 -3.25 0.85 -0.84
CA PHE A 232 -4.04 1.77 -1.67
C PHE A 232 -4.24 1.14 -3.04
N HIS A 233 -5.50 1.06 -3.46
CA HIS A 233 -5.91 0.63 -4.79
C HIS A 233 -6.73 1.74 -5.44
N GLY A 234 -6.47 2.04 -6.70
CA GLY A 234 -7.21 3.07 -7.41
C GLY A 234 -6.36 3.84 -8.41
N VAL A 235 -6.67 5.13 -8.56
CA VAL A 235 -6.00 6.03 -9.50
C VAL A 235 -5.27 7.14 -8.75
N LEU A 236 -4.02 7.38 -9.15
CA LEU A 236 -3.18 8.49 -8.69
C LEU A 236 -2.90 9.42 -9.87
N LEU A 237 -2.95 10.72 -9.60
CA LEU A 237 -2.59 11.75 -10.58
C LEU A 237 -1.60 12.74 -9.95
N GLY A 238 -0.47 12.93 -10.61
CA GLY A 238 0.45 14.01 -10.26
C GLY A 238 0.08 15.28 -11.03
N THR A 239 0.10 16.42 -10.35
CA THR A 239 -0.13 17.73 -10.99
C THR A 239 1.17 18.53 -11.06
N GLN A 240 1.23 19.55 -11.93
CA GLN A 240 2.40 20.42 -12.01
C GLN A 240 2.71 21.17 -10.71
N ASP A 241 1.71 21.41 -9.88
CA ASP A 241 1.87 22.01 -8.55
C ASP A 241 2.41 21.04 -7.51
N HIS A 242 2.96 19.88 -7.92
CA HIS A 242 3.44 18.82 -7.05
C HIS A 242 2.40 18.28 -6.05
N LYS A 243 1.12 18.35 -6.42
CA LYS A 243 0.03 17.72 -5.65
C LYS A 243 -0.27 16.34 -6.21
N LEU A 244 -0.51 15.42 -5.30
CA LEU A 244 -0.93 14.06 -5.62
C LEU A 244 -2.43 13.92 -5.32
N GLU A 245 -3.23 13.82 -6.39
CA GLU A 245 -4.65 13.51 -6.29
C GLU A 245 -4.85 11.99 -6.23
N LYS A 246 -5.76 11.56 -5.33
CA LYS A 246 -6.00 10.14 -5.05
C LYS A 246 -7.47 9.82 -5.16
N ILE A 247 -7.80 8.80 -5.95
CA ILE A 247 -9.16 8.29 -6.09
C ILE A 247 -9.11 6.78 -5.85
N GLU A 248 -9.58 6.38 -4.68
CA GLU A 248 -9.54 5.00 -4.21
C GLU A 248 -10.70 4.18 -4.76
N ASP A 249 -10.48 2.90 -5.00
CA ASP A 249 -11.51 1.95 -5.41
C ASP A 249 -12.68 1.95 -4.41
N GLY A 250 -13.90 1.86 -4.95
CA GLY A 250 -15.13 1.93 -4.16
C GLY A 250 -15.51 3.34 -3.67
N LYS A 251 -14.67 4.37 -3.91
CA LYS A 251 -14.91 5.75 -3.45
C LYS A 251 -15.17 6.74 -4.59
N ALA A 252 -15.01 6.36 -5.84
CA ALA A 252 -15.36 7.22 -6.98
C ALA A 252 -16.88 7.41 -7.08
N LYS A 253 -17.35 8.64 -6.86
CA LYS A 253 -18.80 8.96 -6.82
C LYS A 253 -19.31 9.56 -8.13
N LYS A 254 -18.44 10.20 -8.88
CA LYS A 254 -18.73 10.88 -10.16
C LYS A 254 -17.46 11.04 -10.97
N THR A 255 -17.62 11.18 -12.27
CA THR A 255 -16.54 11.53 -13.19
C THR A 255 -15.89 12.85 -12.80
N LYS A 256 -14.56 12.90 -12.79
CA LYS A 256 -13.75 14.08 -12.50
C LYS A 256 -12.78 14.35 -13.64
N THR A 257 -12.57 15.62 -13.93
CA THR A 257 -11.55 16.09 -14.88
C THR A 257 -10.45 16.82 -14.14
N PHE A 258 -9.21 16.60 -14.57
CA PHE A 258 -8.01 17.21 -14.00
C PHE A 258 -7.18 17.80 -15.16
N SER A 259 -6.89 19.07 -15.08
CA SER A 259 -5.99 19.74 -16.01
C SER A 259 -4.58 19.80 -15.42
N ASN A 260 -3.57 20.01 -16.29
CA ASN A 260 -2.18 20.17 -15.88
C ASN A 260 -1.62 18.98 -15.09
N THR A 261 -2.02 17.76 -15.46
CA THR A 261 -1.45 16.54 -14.86
C THR A 261 -0.13 16.18 -15.53
N THR A 262 0.83 15.72 -14.74
CA THR A 262 2.15 15.24 -15.20
C THR A 262 2.13 13.73 -15.46
N PHE A 263 1.35 13.00 -14.68
CA PHE A 263 1.10 11.58 -14.90
C PHE A 263 -0.30 11.18 -14.40
N ILE A 264 -0.82 10.09 -14.94
CA ILE A 264 -2.01 9.38 -14.45
C ILE A 264 -1.66 7.91 -14.33
N ALA A 265 -1.92 7.33 -13.16
CA ALA A 265 -1.51 5.97 -12.80
C ALA A 265 -2.66 5.19 -12.18
N SER A 266 -2.89 3.99 -12.69
CA SER A 266 -3.70 2.96 -12.05
C SER A 266 -2.81 2.10 -11.19
N VAL A 267 -3.06 2.00 -9.89
CA VAL A 267 -2.14 1.39 -8.93
C VAL A 267 -2.78 0.28 -8.14
N ASP A 268 -2.00 -0.77 -7.95
CA ASP A 268 -2.16 -1.86 -7.00
C ASP A 268 -1.06 -1.77 -5.92
N ARG A 269 -1.00 -2.72 -5.00
CA ARG A 269 0.02 -2.77 -3.94
C ARG A 269 1.44 -2.66 -4.50
N TYR A 270 1.80 -3.50 -5.45
CA TYR A 270 3.16 -3.59 -6.00
C TYR A 270 3.30 -3.16 -7.46
N TYR A 271 2.20 -3.03 -8.19
CA TYR A 271 2.23 -2.82 -9.63
C TYR A 271 1.44 -1.57 -10.04
N THR A 272 1.78 -1.04 -11.18
CA THR A 272 1.10 0.12 -11.77
C THR A 272 1.04 0.02 -13.28
N SER A 273 0.00 0.63 -13.85
CA SER A 273 -0.09 1.02 -15.26
C SER A 273 -0.25 2.52 -15.30
N LEU A 274 0.59 3.24 -16.04
CA LEU A 274 0.56 4.69 -16.04
C LEU A 274 0.91 5.31 -17.39
N PHE A 275 0.39 6.52 -17.62
CA PHE A 275 0.86 7.45 -18.63
C PHE A 275 1.52 8.65 -17.99
N PHE A 276 2.56 9.16 -18.66
CA PHE A 276 3.19 10.44 -18.33
C PHE A 276 3.62 11.15 -19.61
N ALA A 277 3.81 12.46 -19.52
CA ALA A 277 4.28 13.26 -20.65
C ALA A 277 5.08 14.46 -20.17
N ASN A 278 5.89 15.01 -21.07
CA ASN A 278 6.65 16.24 -20.80
C ASN A 278 5.75 17.50 -20.88
N THR A 279 4.61 17.39 -21.55
CA THR A 279 3.58 18.42 -21.62
C THR A 279 2.42 18.07 -20.70
N PRO A 280 1.71 19.08 -20.14
CA PRO A 280 0.57 18.82 -19.27
C PRO A 280 -0.51 17.99 -19.95
N LEU A 281 -1.01 16.99 -19.24
CA LEU A 281 -2.10 16.12 -19.68
C LEU A 281 -3.44 16.62 -19.11
N ASN A 282 -4.50 16.43 -19.89
CA ASN A 282 -5.87 16.56 -19.40
C ASN A 282 -6.40 15.17 -19.07
N ALA A 283 -6.47 14.85 -17.78
CA ALA A 283 -6.92 13.56 -17.31
C ALA A 283 -8.42 13.57 -16.98
N ILE A 284 -9.08 12.47 -17.25
CA ILE A 284 -10.47 12.20 -16.89
C ILE A 284 -10.45 10.90 -16.07
N VAL A 285 -11.00 10.96 -14.87
CA VAL A 285 -11.23 9.76 -14.07
C VAL A 285 -12.73 9.53 -14.04
N ASP A 286 -13.15 8.53 -14.78
CA ASP A 286 -14.53 8.11 -14.83
C ASP A 286 -14.87 7.13 -13.70
N THR A 287 -16.14 6.87 -13.46
CA THR A 287 -16.58 5.98 -12.39
C THR A 287 -17.43 4.85 -12.94
N GLN A 288 -17.26 3.67 -12.39
CA GLN A 288 -18.10 2.50 -12.69
C GLN A 288 -19.25 2.37 -11.67
N PRO A 289 -20.26 1.54 -11.94
CA PRO A 289 -21.28 1.14 -10.96
C PRO A 289 -20.68 0.59 -9.66
N SER A 290 -19.49 -0.07 -9.75
CA SER A 290 -18.68 -0.52 -8.62
C SER A 290 -18.02 0.63 -7.84
N LYS A 291 -18.10 1.88 -8.31
CA LYS A 291 -17.38 3.06 -7.81
C LYS A 291 -15.85 2.93 -7.91
N ASN A 292 -15.34 2.08 -8.79
CA ASN A 292 -13.93 2.00 -9.10
C ASN A 292 -13.58 3.06 -10.16
N PRO A 293 -12.48 3.79 -9.97
CA PRO A 293 -12.06 4.83 -10.92
C PRO A 293 -11.50 4.22 -12.20
N LEU A 294 -11.87 4.79 -13.35
CA LEU A 294 -11.34 4.46 -14.67
C LEU A 294 -10.58 5.65 -15.23
N PRO A 295 -9.27 5.54 -15.44
CA PRO A 295 -8.45 6.64 -15.91
C PRO A 295 -8.39 6.74 -17.42
N PHE A 296 -8.51 7.99 -17.92
CA PHE A 296 -8.36 8.34 -19.31
C PHE A 296 -7.56 9.65 -19.44
N VAL A 297 -6.90 9.82 -20.57
CA VAL A 297 -6.31 11.07 -21.01
C VAL A 297 -7.13 11.59 -22.19
N SER A 298 -7.56 12.86 -22.15
CA SER A 298 -8.25 13.52 -23.24
C SER A 298 -7.25 14.09 -24.24
N LEU A 299 -7.37 13.71 -25.49
CA LEU A 299 -6.45 14.03 -26.58
C LEU A 299 -7.20 14.55 -27.81
N LYS A 300 -6.49 15.26 -28.67
CA LYS A 300 -7.03 15.81 -29.91
C LYS A 300 -5.97 15.80 -31.02
N GLY A 301 -6.31 15.24 -32.18
CA GLY A 301 -5.36 15.10 -33.27
C GLY A 301 -4.20 14.16 -32.95
N ASP A 302 -3.03 14.46 -33.47
CA ASP A 302 -1.82 13.69 -33.19
C ASP A 302 -1.37 13.87 -31.75
N ALA A 303 -0.87 12.80 -31.13
CA ALA A 303 -0.44 12.82 -29.75
C ALA A 303 0.77 11.91 -29.49
N THR A 304 1.60 12.30 -28.52
CA THR A 304 2.71 11.49 -28.03
C THR A 304 2.61 11.38 -26.52
N LEU A 305 2.67 10.13 -26.02
CA LEU A 305 2.64 9.81 -24.61
C LEU A 305 3.74 8.79 -24.30
N HIS A 306 4.17 8.79 -23.04
CA HIS A 306 5.01 7.75 -22.49
C HIS A 306 4.18 6.89 -21.57
N GLY A 307 4.36 5.57 -21.63
CA GLY A 307 3.66 4.63 -20.76
C GLY A 307 4.62 3.72 -20.01
N TYR A 308 4.14 3.19 -18.91
CA TYR A 308 4.84 2.19 -18.11
C TYR A 308 3.83 1.21 -17.51
N ILE A 309 4.13 -0.08 -17.60
CA ILE A 309 3.33 -1.13 -16.92
C ILE A 309 4.30 -2.10 -16.25
N GLY A 310 4.27 -2.11 -14.93
CA GLY A 310 5.22 -2.94 -14.18
C GLY A 310 5.22 -2.69 -12.67
N PRO A 311 6.28 -3.18 -11.98
CA PRO A 311 6.43 -3.02 -10.54
C PRO A 311 6.70 -1.56 -10.14
N LYS A 312 6.19 -1.14 -8.98
CA LYS A 312 6.46 0.17 -8.39
C LYS A 312 7.84 0.20 -7.71
N ASP A 313 8.87 -0.17 -8.45
CA ASP A 313 10.25 -0.13 -7.98
C ASP A 313 10.76 1.31 -7.96
N HIS A 314 11.25 1.76 -6.81
CA HIS A 314 11.64 3.15 -6.59
C HIS A 314 12.77 3.57 -7.52
N HIS A 315 13.80 2.73 -7.68
CA HIS A 315 14.95 3.06 -8.53
C HIS A 315 14.57 3.13 -9.99
N LEU A 316 13.78 2.18 -10.46
CA LEU A 316 13.30 2.15 -11.84
C LEU A 316 12.43 3.36 -12.16
N LEU A 317 11.45 3.67 -11.30
CA LEU A 317 10.59 4.83 -11.49
C LEU A 317 11.37 6.15 -11.44
N ALA A 318 12.33 6.28 -10.52
CA ALA A 318 13.18 7.46 -10.42
C ALA A 318 14.08 7.67 -11.65
N GLN A 319 14.58 6.58 -12.26
CA GLN A 319 15.36 6.63 -13.51
C GLN A 319 14.51 7.05 -14.71
N ILE A 320 13.24 6.61 -14.76
CA ILE A 320 12.32 7.00 -15.83
C ILE A 320 11.96 8.49 -15.70
N ASN A 321 11.45 8.89 -14.56
CA ASN A 321 11.12 10.25 -14.18
C ASN A 321 10.98 10.35 -12.65
N PRO A 322 11.73 11.22 -11.96
CA PRO A 322 11.66 11.35 -10.50
C PRO A 322 10.24 11.60 -9.95
N ALA A 323 9.37 12.28 -10.69
CA ALA A 323 7.99 12.52 -10.29
C ALA A 323 7.18 11.21 -10.19
N LEU A 324 7.54 10.16 -10.92
CA LEU A 324 6.84 8.87 -10.89
C LEU A 324 7.05 8.11 -9.56
N THR A 325 8.04 8.50 -8.75
CA THR A 325 8.20 7.91 -7.41
C THR A 325 7.02 8.19 -6.49
N GLU A 326 6.20 9.21 -6.80
CA GLU A 326 4.97 9.53 -6.07
C GLU A 326 3.87 8.46 -6.25
N VAL A 327 4.00 7.59 -7.25
CA VAL A 327 3.13 6.42 -7.44
C VAL A 327 3.31 5.39 -6.31
N ILE A 328 4.46 5.43 -5.60
CA ILE A 328 4.70 4.64 -4.39
C ILE A 328 4.04 5.37 -3.22
N GLU A 329 2.83 4.97 -2.91
CA GLU A 329 1.95 5.66 -1.97
C GLU A 329 2.09 5.06 -0.56
N TYR A 330 2.38 5.92 0.44
CA TYR A 330 2.53 5.53 1.85
C TYR A 330 1.40 6.03 2.76
N GLY A 331 0.34 6.63 2.22
CA GLY A 331 -0.78 7.18 2.98
C GLY A 331 -0.50 8.55 3.60
N ILE A 332 -1.21 8.82 4.68
CA ILE A 332 -1.14 10.10 5.41
C ILE A 332 0.27 10.33 5.98
N ILE A 333 1.03 9.26 6.21
CA ILE A 333 2.34 9.30 6.85
C ILE A 333 3.51 9.32 5.85
N THR A 334 3.26 9.66 4.59
CA THR A 334 4.30 9.74 3.53
C THR A 334 5.48 10.61 3.96
N PHE A 335 5.22 11.70 4.71
CA PHE A 335 6.28 12.56 5.26
C PHE A 335 7.30 11.79 6.11
N PHE A 336 6.87 10.83 6.92
CA PHE A 336 7.75 9.98 7.72
C PHE A 336 8.22 8.73 6.96
N ALA A 337 7.36 8.15 6.12
CA ALA A 337 7.65 6.91 5.45
C ALA A 337 8.72 7.05 4.36
N ARG A 338 8.72 8.16 3.60
CA ARG A 338 9.70 8.40 2.54
C ARG A 338 11.15 8.48 3.05
N PRO A 339 11.49 9.26 4.10
CA PRO A 339 12.82 9.22 4.71
C PRO A 339 13.21 7.84 5.27
N VAL A 340 12.26 7.12 5.85
CA VAL A 340 12.47 5.75 6.35
C VAL A 340 12.82 4.80 5.19
N PHE A 341 12.10 4.88 4.07
CA PHE A 341 12.42 4.08 2.89
C PHE A 341 13.81 4.41 2.34
N LEU A 342 14.15 5.69 2.17
CA LEU A 342 15.45 6.11 1.66
C LEU A 342 16.61 5.65 2.57
N LEU A 343 16.40 5.70 3.89
CA LEU A 343 17.37 5.16 4.84
C LEU A 343 17.47 3.64 4.74
N LEU A 344 16.35 2.93 4.63
CA LEU A 344 16.32 1.48 4.47
C LEU A 344 17.06 1.04 3.19
N ASP A 345 16.80 1.72 2.10
CA ASP A 345 17.44 1.50 0.80
C ASP A 345 18.96 1.78 0.85
N PHE A 346 19.38 2.89 1.47
CA PHE A 346 20.78 3.18 1.72
C PHE A 346 21.47 2.05 2.50
N LEU A 347 20.82 1.56 3.56
CA LEU A 347 21.34 0.46 4.38
C LEU A 347 21.40 -0.86 3.59
N HIS A 348 20.42 -1.10 2.73
CA HIS A 348 20.44 -2.25 1.83
C HIS A 348 21.60 -2.18 0.85
N ASN A 349 21.87 -1.03 0.25
CA ASN A 349 23.04 -0.84 -0.65
C ASN A 349 24.38 -1.11 0.05
N TYR A 350 24.44 -0.95 1.37
CA TYR A 350 25.62 -1.27 2.16
C TYR A 350 25.68 -2.74 2.60
N THR A 351 24.56 -3.32 3.03
CA THR A 351 24.50 -4.70 3.57
C THR A 351 24.25 -5.76 2.50
N HIS A 352 23.75 -5.37 1.33
CA HIS A 352 23.28 -6.24 0.25
C HIS A 352 22.23 -7.28 0.71
N ASN A 353 21.53 -7.00 1.81
CA ASN A 353 20.49 -7.86 2.37
C ASN A 353 19.43 -7.04 3.10
N TRP A 354 18.19 -7.14 2.66
CA TRP A 354 17.06 -6.37 3.22
C TRP A 354 16.79 -6.68 4.69
N GLY A 355 16.96 -7.93 5.13
CA GLY A 355 16.76 -8.29 6.54
C GLY A 355 17.77 -7.61 7.46
N TRP A 356 19.04 -7.58 7.09
CA TRP A 356 20.06 -6.84 7.84
C TRP A 356 19.84 -5.33 7.77
N ALA A 357 19.38 -4.82 6.64
CA ALA A 357 18.99 -3.40 6.51
C ALA A 357 17.85 -3.03 7.46
N ILE A 358 16.84 -3.90 7.63
CA ILE A 358 15.74 -3.70 8.61
C ILE A 358 16.26 -3.68 10.04
N ILE A 359 17.21 -4.55 10.39
CA ILE A 359 17.84 -4.60 11.73
C ILE A 359 18.60 -3.31 12.00
N LEU A 360 19.45 -2.86 11.06
CA LEU A 360 20.20 -1.62 11.19
C LEU A 360 19.30 -0.38 11.23
N LEU A 361 18.26 -0.33 10.39
CA LEU A 361 17.24 0.72 10.46
C LEU A 361 16.63 0.80 11.85
N THR A 362 16.25 -0.35 12.41
CA THR A 362 15.66 -0.42 13.75
C THR A 362 16.63 0.11 14.81
N LEU A 363 17.90 -0.25 14.72
CA LEU A 363 18.95 0.24 15.63
C LEU A 363 19.12 1.75 15.53
N ILE A 364 19.22 2.30 14.31
CA ILE A 364 19.37 3.75 14.08
C ILE A 364 18.18 4.51 14.66
N VAL A 365 16.97 4.08 14.36
CA VAL A 365 15.73 4.69 14.90
C VAL A 365 15.74 4.67 16.43
N ARG A 366 16.17 3.56 17.04
CA ARG A 366 16.29 3.43 18.49
C ARG A 366 17.31 4.38 19.08
N ILE A 367 18.47 4.56 18.44
CA ILE A 367 19.51 5.51 18.87
C ILE A 367 18.97 6.94 18.80
N VAL A 368 18.34 7.32 17.71
CA VAL A 368 17.74 8.66 17.53
C VAL A 368 16.67 8.95 18.59
N LEU A 369 15.86 7.97 18.92
CA LEU A 369 14.77 8.10 19.91
C LEU A 369 15.24 7.84 21.35
N TYR A 370 16.52 7.47 21.56
CA TYR A 370 17.05 7.11 22.87
C TYR A 370 16.84 8.18 23.95
N PRO A 371 17.16 9.50 23.71
CA PRO A 371 17.03 10.51 24.75
C PRO A 371 15.59 10.64 25.30
N LEU A 372 14.61 10.46 24.42
CA LEU A 372 13.20 10.58 24.77
C LEU A 372 12.70 9.31 25.46
N SER A 373 13.11 8.14 24.96
CA SER A 373 12.83 6.85 25.60
C SER A 373 13.43 6.77 27.01
N TYR A 374 14.67 7.26 27.18
CA TYR A 374 15.35 7.32 28.49
C TYR A 374 14.54 8.15 29.50
N LYS A 375 14.10 9.36 29.14
CA LYS A 375 13.26 10.20 30.02
C LYS A 375 11.96 9.51 30.42
N GLY A 376 11.32 8.82 29.48
CA GLY A 376 10.10 8.03 29.74
C GLY A 376 10.35 6.89 30.74
N MET A 377 11.41 6.10 30.49
CA MET A 377 11.76 4.95 31.36
C MET A 377 12.15 5.38 32.77
N VAL A 378 12.91 6.49 32.91
CA VAL A 378 13.22 7.07 34.23
C VAL A 378 11.95 7.52 34.95
N SER A 379 11.02 8.13 34.26
CA SER A 379 9.72 8.53 34.86
C SER A 379 8.92 7.32 35.31
N MET A 380 8.88 6.24 34.52
CA MET A 380 8.24 4.98 34.90
C MET A 380 8.87 4.36 36.17
N GLN A 381 10.20 4.38 36.28
CA GLN A 381 10.88 3.85 37.45
C GLN A 381 10.52 4.65 38.71
N LYS A 382 10.44 6.00 38.62
CA LYS A 382 9.97 6.83 39.74
C LYS A 382 8.56 6.46 40.18
N ILE A 383 7.65 6.20 39.23
CA ILE A 383 6.28 5.74 39.56
C ILE A 383 6.29 4.38 40.25
N LYS A 384 7.14 3.44 39.78
CA LYS A 384 7.30 2.14 40.44
C LYS A 384 7.76 2.29 41.90
N ASP A 385 8.70 3.19 42.15
CA ASP A 385 9.20 3.47 43.51
C ASP A 385 8.08 4.04 44.43
N LEU A 386 7.07 4.69 43.86
CA LEU A 386 5.90 5.20 44.59
C LEU A 386 4.77 4.16 44.76
N ALA A 387 4.91 2.95 44.20
CA ALA A 387 3.85 1.94 44.24
C ALA A 387 3.35 1.61 45.67
N PRO A 388 4.19 1.49 46.72
CA PRO A 388 3.70 1.29 48.09
C PRO A 388 2.79 2.44 48.56
N ALA A 389 3.22 3.69 48.41
CA ALA A 389 2.44 4.87 48.82
C ALA A 389 1.15 5.01 48.01
N MET A 390 1.17 4.63 46.73
CA MET A 390 -0.02 4.58 45.89
C MET A 390 -1.04 3.55 46.41
N LYS A 391 -0.58 2.40 46.85
CA LYS A 391 -1.43 1.35 47.42
C LYS A 391 -2.09 1.79 48.72
N GLU A 392 -1.35 2.44 49.61
CA GLU A 392 -1.89 3.03 50.84
C GLU A 392 -2.99 4.09 50.52
N LEU A 393 -2.77 4.95 49.56
CA LEU A 393 -3.77 5.94 49.15
C LEU A 393 -5.02 5.26 48.58
N GLN A 394 -4.86 4.19 47.80
CA GLN A 394 -5.98 3.43 47.25
C GLN A 394 -6.83 2.76 48.37
N GLU A 395 -6.19 2.18 49.36
CA GLU A 395 -6.88 1.61 50.50
C GLU A 395 -7.60 2.66 51.31
N LYS A 396 -6.93 3.80 51.57
CA LYS A 396 -7.47 4.89 52.36
C LYS A 396 -8.67 5.61 51.71
N TYR A 397 -8.66 5.79 50.39
CA TYR A 397 -9.70 6.52 49.66
C TYR A 397 -10.53 5.63 48.74
N LYS A 398 -10.66 4.34 49.07
CA LYS A 398 -11.36 3.32 48.25
C LYS A 398 -12.82 3.69 47.95
N SER A 399 -13.48 4.41 48.86
CA SER A 399 -14.87 4.88 48.72
C SER A 399 -15.03 6.25 48.06
N ASP A 400 -13.94 7.00 47.83
CA ASP A 400 -13.98 8.34 47.26
C ASP A 400 -12.98 8.50 46.10
N PRO A 401 -13.41 8.16 44.86
CA PRO A 401 -12.55 8.22 43.69
C PRO A 401 -11.99 9.60 43.36
N GLN A 402 -12.72 10.66 43.70
CA GLN A 402 -12.28 12.04 43.42
C GLN A 402 -11.12 12.43 44.35
N LYS A 403 -11.22 12.12 45.64
CA LYS A 403 -10.12 12.36 46.59
C LYS A 403 -8.92 11.46 46.27
N LEU A 404 -9.15 10.22 45.89
CA LEU A 404 -8.07 9.32 45.44
C LEU A 404 -7.29 9.95 44.29
N GLN A 405 -7.95 10.39 43.23
CA GLN A 405 -7.33 11.01 42.08
C GLN A 405 -6.53 12.28 42.43
N MET A 406 -7.10 13.11 43.29
CA MET A 406 -6.44 14.33 43.76
C MET A 406 -5.16 14.03 44.55
N HIS A 407 -5.21 13.10 45.49
CA HIS A 407 -4.05 12.74 46.32
C HIS A 407 -3.00 11.99 45.50
N MET A 408 -3.39 11.15 44.52
CA MET A 408 -2.49 10.51 43.59
C MET A 408 -1.72 11.55 42.74
N MET A 409 -2.41 12.57 42.24
CA MET A 409 -1.78 13.65 41.50
C MET A 409 -0.82 14.48 42.35
N GLN A 410 -1.18 14.75 43.62
CA GLN A 410 -0.29 15.40 44.58
C GLN A 410 0.96 14.57 44.87
N LEU A 411 0.81 13.23 45.04
CA LEU A 411 1.93 12.33 45.26
C LEU A 411 2.90 12.37 44.06
N TYR A 412 2.39 12.31 42.83
CA TYR A 412 3.21 12.42 41.63
C TYR A 412 3.95 13.76 41.54
N LYS A 413 3.27 14.86 41.78
CA LYS A 413 3.89 16.22 41.79
C LYS A 413 4.99 16.32 42.84
N LYS A 414 4.73 15.86 44.07
CA LYS A 414 5.69 15.90 45.18
C LYS A 414 7.00 15.17 44.87
N HIS A 415 6.94 14.06 44.13
CA HIS A 415 8.11 13.25 43.82
C HIS A 415 8.64 13.48 42.38
N GLY A 416 8.13 14.49 41.67
CA GLY A 416 8.56 14.77 40.28
C GLY A 416 8.36 13.59 39.33
N ALA A 417 7.33 12.77 39.58
CA ALA A 417 6.95 11.67 38.73
C ALA A 417 5.85 12.12 37.77
N ASN A 418 6.05 11.89 36.46
CA ASN A 418 5.03 12.22 35.47
C ASN A 418 4.33 10.94 34.98
N PRO A 419 3.01 10.76 35.27
CA PRO A 419 2.29 9.56 34.83
C PRO A 419 2.24 9.43 33.30
N LEU A 420 2.29 10.54 32.57
CA LEU A 420 2.38 10.53 31.10
C LEU A 420 3.77 10.12 30.60
N GLY A 421 4.82 10.17 31.42
CA GLY A 421 6.16 9.75 31.05
C GLY A 421 6.24 8.28 30.66
N GLY A 422 5.38 7.45 31.21
CA GLY A 422 5.32 6.01 30.92
C GLY A 422 4.74 5.67 29.55
N CYS A 423 3.76 6.44 29.09
CA CYS A 423 3.17 6.23 27.76
C CYS A 423 3.92 7.00 26.65
N LEU A 424 4.81 7.94 27.00
CA LEU A 424 5.52 8.75 26.02
C LEU A 424 6.35 7.91 25.01
N PRO A 425 7.11 6.88 25.42
CA PRO A 425 7.80 6.00 24.48
C PRO A 425 6.84 5.30 23.51
N LEU A 426 5.68 4.85 24.00
CA LEU A 426 4.67 4.19 23.17
C LEU A 426 4.05 5.18 22.18
N LEU A 427 3.66 6.38 22.62
CA LEU A 427 3.07 7.40 21.74
C LEU A 427 4.03 7.81 20.62
N LEU A 428 5.33 7.91 20.92
CA LEU A 428 6.35 8.22 19.93
C LEU A 428 6.60 7.07 18.97
N GLN A 429 6.47 5.85 19.45
CA GLN A 429 6.66 4.62 18.66
C GLN A 429 5.57 4.45 17.60
N ILE A 430 4.34 4.93 17.85
CA ILE A 430 3.19 4.74 16.96
C ILE A 430 3.45 5.33 15.56
N PRO A 431 3.82 6.62 15.38
CA PRO A 431 4.11 7.16 14.05
C PRO A 431 5.26 6.44 13.33
N VAL A 432 6.31 6.10 14.07
CA VAL A 432 7.47 5.37 13.54
C VAL A 432 7.07 3.98 13.10
N PHE A 433 6.29 3.27 13.91
CA PHE A 433 5.77 1.95 13.57
C PHE A 433 4.94 1.99 12.28
N PHE A 434 3.99 2.93 12.19
CA PHE A 434 3.17 3.06 10.98
C PHE A 434 3.99 3.44 9.75
N ALA A 435 5.03 4.27 9.90
CA ALA A 435 5.93 4.61 8.80
C ALA A 435 6.67 3.37 8.28
N ILE A 436 7.31 2.61 9.18
CA ILE A 436 8.03 1.39 8.84
C ILE A 436 7.08 0.32 8.30
N TYR A 437 5.91 0.16 8.93
CA TYR A 437 4.86 -0.74 8.42
C TYR A 437 4.50 -0.42 6.98
N ARG A 438 4.19 0.84 6.66
CA ARG A 438 3.82 1.25 5.30
C ARG A 438 4.96 1.04 4.30
N VAL A 439 6.20 1.30 4.71
CA VAL A 439 7.37 1.06 3.87
C VAL A 439 7.53 -0.43 3.59
N LEU A 440 7.65 -1.27 4.61
CA LEU A 440 7.88 -2.71 4.45
C LEU A 440 6.71 -3.42 3.76
N TYR A 441 5.48 -2.92 3.95
CA TYR A 441 4.30 -3.49 3.34
C TYR A 441 4.18 -3.18 1.84
N ASN A 442 4.59 -1.99 1.41
CA ASN A 442 4.44 -1.54 0.01
C ASN A 442 5.71 -1.66 -0.82
N ALA A 443 6.86 -1.98 -0.22
CA ALA A 443 8.12 -2.09 -0.94
C ALA A 443 8.16 -3.36 -1.80
N VAL A 444 8.05 -3.20 -3.12
CA VAL A 444 8.22 -4.30 -4.09
C VAL A 444 9.64 -4.84 -4.09
N GLU A 445 10.60 -4.07 -3.59
CA GLU A 445 12.00 -4.43 -3.42
C GLU A 445 12.19 -5.63 -2.48
N LEU A 446 11.30 -5.78 -1.49
CA LEU A 446 11.32 -6.89 -0.54
C LEU A 446 10.74 -8.19 -1.09
N LYS A 447 10.08 -8.15 -2.25
CA LYS A 447 9.49 -9.34 -2.88
C LYS A 447 10.60 -10.31 -3.31
N SER A 448 10.49 -11.56 -2.89
CA SER A 448 11.53 -12.61 -3.05
C SER A 448 12.91 -12.22 -2.48
N ALA A 449 12.95 -11.26 -1.58
CA ALA A 449 14.17 -10.91 -0.87
C ALA A 449 14.29 -11.74 0.41
N GLY A 450 15.26 -12.64 0.44
CA GLY A 450 15.57 -13.46 1.61
C GLY A 450 16.30 -12.66 2.70
N TRP A 451 16.26 -13.16 3.94
CA TRP A 451 17.11 -12.69 5.03
C TRP A 451 18.18 -13.73 5.35
N MET A 452 17.82 -14.70 6.17
CA MET A 452 18.69 -15.80 6.57
C MET A 452 17.86 -17.01 6.97
N LEU A 453 18.51 -18.20 7.02
CA LEU A 453 17.89 -19.47 7.40
C LEU A 453 16.65 -19.78 6.55
N TRP A 454 15.49 -19.87 7.17
CA TRP A 454 14.22 -20.24 6.53
C TRP A 454 13.45 -19.06 5.92
N ILE A 455 13.87 -17.82 6.14
CA ILE A 455 13.20 -16.64 5.59
C ILE A 455 13.75 -16.37 4.19
N HIS A 456 13.04 -16.88 3.18
CA HIS A 456 13.40 -16.72 1.77
C HIS A 456 12.69 -15.55 1.08
N ASP A 457 11.63 -15.04 1.71
CA ASP A 457 10.88 -13.88 1.20
C ASP A 457 10.35 -13.03 2.36
N LEU A 458 10.88 -11.82 2.50
CA LEU A 458 10.49 -10.88 3.56
C LEU A 458 9.10 -10.25 3.32
N SER A 459 8.56 -10.34 2.10
CA SER A 459 7.25 -9.81 1.75
C SER A 459 6.09 -10.74 2.07
N LEU A 460 6.38 -12.02 2.34
CA LEU A 460 5.42 -13.07 2.69
C LEU A 460 5.43 -13.37 4.19
N MET A 461 4.44 -14.11 4.67
CA MET A 461 4.42 -14.60 6.04
C MET A 461 5.56 -15.60 6.30
N ASP A 462 6.01 -15.69 7.55
CA ASP A 462 7.03 -16.66 7.96
C ASP A 462 6.50 -18.10 7.75
N PRO A 463 7.14 -18.93 6.91
CA PRO A 463 6.63 -20.25 6.57
C PRO A 463 6.54 -21.23 7.76
N TYR A 464 7.31 -21.01 8.81
CA TYR A 464 7.29 -21.85 10.01
C TYR A 464 6.73 -21.16 11.25
N PHE A 465 6.25 -19.92 11.12
CA PHE A 465 5.73 -19.09 12.22
C PHE A 465 6.71 -18.86 13.38
N ILE A 466 8.00 -19.09 13.16
CA ILE A 466 9.04 -18.94 14.19
C ILE A 466 9.22 -17.47 14.58
N LEU A 467 9.27 -16.54 13.59
CA LEU A 467 9.39 -15.11 13.87
C LEU A 467 8.21 -14.56 14.68
N PRO A 468 6.95 -14.84 14.36
CA PRO A 468 5.81 -14.44 15.20
C PRO A 468 5.91 -14.99 16.63
N LEU A 469 6.35 -16.24 16.79
CA LEU A 469 6.56 -16.83 18.12
C LEU A 469 7.68 -16.11 18.89
N LEU A 470 8.82 -15.88 18.26
CA LEU A 470 9.94 -15.13 18.86
C LEU A 470 9.52 -13.70 19.21
N MET A 471 8.72 -13.06 18.36
CA MET A 471 8.13 -11.75 18.64
C MET A 471 7.26 -11.79 19.89
N GLY A 472 6.36 -12.75 20.01
CA GLY A 472 5.50 -12.90 21.19
C GLY A 472 6.29 -13.13 22.47
N VAL A 473 7.29 -14.02 22.44
CA VAL A 473 8.20 -14.28 23.57
C VAL A 473 8.98 -13.01 23.94
N SER A 474 9.56 -12.30 22.97
CA SER A 474 10.29 -11.05 23.21
C SER A 474 9.38 -9.95 23.75
N MET A 475 8.15 -9.86 23.28
CA MET A 475 7.15 -8.91 23.79
C MET A 475 6.75 -9.22 25.23
N TYR A 476 6.55 -10.50 25.56
CA TYR A 476 6.29 -10.93 26.92
C TYR A 476 7.48 -10.63 27.85
N ALA A 477 8.71 -10.92 27.42
CA ALA A 477 9.92 -10.61 28.18
C ALA A 477 10.09 -9.10 28.40
N GLN A 478 9.85 -8.28 27.38
CA GLN A 478 9.85 -6.82 27.50
C GLN A 478 8.80 -6.34 28.52
N GLN A 479 7.60 -6.90 28.46
CA GLN A 479 6.52 -6.56 29.40
C GLN A 479 6.87 -6.94 30.85
N ALA A 480 7.51 -8.08 31.06
CA ALA A 480 7.95 -8.52 32.39
C ALA A 480 9.02 -7.60 33.02
N LEU A 481 9.87 -6.98 32.17
CA LEU A 481 10.89 -6.00 32.61
C LEU A 481 10.31 -4.61 32.84
N THR A 482 9.19 -4.28 32.20
CA THR A 482 8.55 -2.98 32.32
C THR A 482 7.81 -2.87 33.65
N PRO A 483 7.98 -1.77 34.41
CA PRO A 483 7.26 -1.58 35.66
C PRO A 483 5.74 -1.61 35.46
N ASN A 484 5.05 -2.47 36.17
CA ASN A 484 3.58 -2.50 36.13
C ASN A 484 3.03 -1.38 37.00
N THR A 485 2.47 -0.37 36.36
CA THR A 485 1.81 0.80 37.00
C THR A 485 0.28 0.67 37.02
N ILE A 486 -0.23 -0.45 36.49
CA ILE A 486 -1.68 -0.70 36.40
C ILE A 486 -2.16 -1.24 37.73
N THR A 487 -3.04 -0.49 38.37
CA THR A 487 -3.57 -0.80 39.69
C THR A 487 -4.85 -1.64 39.65
N ASP A 488 -5.58 -1.61 38.54
CA ASP A 488 -6.78 -2.42 38.35
C ASP A 488 -6.40 -3.85 37.93
N PRO A 489 -6.83 -4.90 38.68
CA PRO A 489 -6.49 -6.28 38.37
C PRO A 489 -6.97 -6.76 37.01
N THR A 490 -8.12 -6.25 36.54
CA THR A 490 -8.71 -6.62 35.26
C THR A 490 -7.89 -6.03 34.10
N GLN A 491 -7.50 -4.77 34.21
CA GLN A 491 -6.61 -4.13 33.23
C GLN A 491 -5.25 -4.83 33.18
N ALA A 492 -4.68 -5.16 34.36
CA ALA A 492 -3.40 -5.87 34.43
C ALA A 492 -3.46 -7.25 33.74
N LYS A 493 -4.58 -7.97 33.86
CA LYS A 493 -4.80 -9.26 33.19
C LYS A 493 -4.89 -9.07 31.65
N ILE A 494 -5.63 -8.07 31.19
CA ILE A 494 -5.73 -7.75 29.75
C ILE A 494 -4.35 -7.42 29.18
N PHE A 495 -3.58 -6.58 29.87
CA PHE A 495 -2.21 -6.24 29.44
C PHE A 495 -1.31 -7.47 29.34
N LYS A 496 -1.40 -8.42 30.28
CA LYS A 496 -0.63 -9.68 30.24
C LYS A 496 -0.98 -10.56 29.04
N MET A 497 -2.21 -10.49 28.55
CA MET A 497 -2.66 -11.26 27.38
C MET A 497 -2.28 -10.62 26.05
N LEU A 498 -1.86 -9.34 26.06
CA LEU A 498 -1.59 -8.56 24.85
C LEU A 498 -0.50 -9.20 23.96
N PRO A 499 0.63 -9.71 24.46
CA PRO A 499 1.63 -10.40 23.63
C PRO A 499 1.07 -11.61 22.88
N LEU A 500 0.22 -12.40 23.54
CA LEU A 500 -0.43 -13.56 22.90
C LEU A 500 -1.36 -13.11 21.77
N PHE A 501 -2.16 -12.07 22.02
CA PHE A 501 -3.04 -11.50 21.01
C PHE A 501 -2.26 -11.01 19.79
N PHE A 502 -1.18 -10.23 20.01
CA PHE A 502 -0.35 -9.74 18.91
C PHE A 502 0.35 -10.87 18.16
N THR A 503 0.79 -11.92 18.84
CA THR A 503 1.38 -13.09 18.19
C THR A 503 0.41 -13.71 17.18
N ILE A 504 -0.83 -13.97 17.62
CA ILE A 504 -1.87 -14.57 16.77
C ILE A 504 -2.24 -13.61 15.62
N PHE A 505 -2.39 -12.32 15.91
CA PHE A 505 -2.77 -11.32 14.93
C PHE A 505 -1.70 -11.15 13.83
N LEU A 506 -0.41 -11.13 14.21
CA LEU A 506 0.70 -10.87 13.28
C LEU A 506 1.24 -12.13 12.60
N ILE A 507 0.65 -13.30 12.84
CA ILE A 507 1.09 -14.56 12.23
C ILE A 507 0.97 -14.55 10.70
N THR A 508 0.00 -13.80 10.16
CA THR A 508 -0.26 -13.68 8.73
C THR A 508 0.46 -12.49 8.06
N PHE A 509 1.21 -11.72 8.86
CA PHE A 509 1.88 -10.53 8.35
C PHE A 509 3.22 -10.88 7.68
N PRO A 510 3.71 -10.01 6.78
CA PRO A 510 5.01 -10.18 6.14
C PRO A 510 6.15 -10.37 7.15
N ALA A 511 7.02 -11.33 6.87
CA ALA A 511 8.15 -11.69 7.75
C ALA A 511 9.06 -10.48 8.04
N GLY A 512 9.26 -9.57 7.07
CA GLY A 512 10.03 -8.34 7.27
C GLY A 512 9.46 -7.43 8.36
N LEU A 513 8.13 -7.33 8.47
CA LEU A 513 7.48 -6.54 9.51
C LEU A 513 7.59 -7.23 10.88
N VAL A 514 7.40 -8.55 10.93
CA VAL A 514 7.54 -9.32 12.17
C VAL A 514 8.99 -9.31 12.64
N LEU A 515 9.96 -9.37 11.73
CA LEU A 515 11.39 -9.20 12.01
C LEU A 515 11.65 -7.84 12.65
N TYR A 516 11.19 -6.75 12.01
CA TYR A 516 11.31 -5.41 12.59
C TYR A 516 10.78 -5.36 14.03
N TRP A 517 9.59 -5.90 14.27
CA TRP A 517 8.97 -5.88 15.61
C TRP A 517 9.77 -6.70 16.62
N THR A 518 10.20 -7.90 16.24
CA THR A 518 11.04 -8.77 17.08
C THR A 518 12.34 -8.07 17.51
N ILE A 519 13.05 -7.51 16.55
CA ILE A 519 14.31 -6.78 16.80
C ILE A 519 14.07 -5.53 17.64
N ASN A 520 12.98 -4.81 17.37
CA ASN A 520 12.56 -3.66 18.15
C ASN A 520 12.31 -4.02 19.64
N ASN A 521 11.66 -5.17 19.90
CA ASN A 521 11.48 -5.67 21.27
C ASN A 521 12.81 -6.04 21.92
N ILE A 522 13.69 -6.74 21.21
CA ILE A 522 15.01 -7.13 21.73
C ILE A 522 15.83 -5.87 22.11
N PHE A 523 15.87 -4.85 21.25
CA PHE A 523 16.55 -3.60 21.57
C PHE A 523 15.90 -2.87 22.74
N SER A 524 14.56 -2.94 22.89
CA SER A 524 13.84 -2.41 24.04
C SER A 524 14.26 -3.11 25.35
N ILE A 525 14.38 -4.43 25.32
CA ILE A 525 14.79 -5.24 26.47
C ILE A 525 16.21 -4.83 26.89
N VAL A 526 17.13 -4.77 25.95
CA VAL A 526 18.53 -4.36 26.22
C VAL A 526 18.57 -2.93 26.78
N GLN A 527 17.85 -2.00 26.16
CA GLN A 527 17.76 -0.61 26.61
C GLN A 527 17.18 -0.50 28.04
N GLN A 528 16.09 -1.21 28.30
CA GLN A 528 15.46 -1.21 29.63
C GLN A 528 16.40 -1.81 30.69
N TRP A 529 17.06 -2.90 30.38
CA TRP A 529 18.05 -3.52 31.27
C TRP A 529 19.20 -2.56 31.59
N MET A 530 19.78 -1.89 30.58
CA MET A 530 20.85 -0.91 30.76
C MET A 530 20.39 0.26 31.66
N ILE A 531 19.19 0.77 31.45
CA ILE A 531 18.66 1.90 32.24
C ILE A 531 18.41 1.47 33.69
N ASN A 532 17.83 0.29 33.90
CA ASN A 532 17.61 -0.24 35.25
C ASN A 532 18.95 -0.35 36.01
N GLN A 533 20.00 -0.92 35.39
CA GLN A 533 21.34 -1.01 35.96
C GLN A 533 21.94 0.37 36.33
N MET A 534 21.77 1.36 35.46
CA MET A 534 22.25 2.73 35.72
C MET A 534 21.53 3.37 36.91
N LEU A 535 20.21 3.20 37.02
CA LEU A 535 19.41 3.75 38.10
C LEU A 535 19.70 3.07 39.45
N ASP A 536 19.88 1.74 39.48
CA ASP A 536 20.24 1.01 40.67
C ASP A 536 21.62 1.42 41.21
N LYS A 537 22.63 1.59 40.31
CA LYS A 537 23.95 2.12 40.68
C LYS A 537 23.86 3.55 41.23
N LYS A 538 22.98 4.39 40.66
CA LYS A 538 22.76 5.76 41.17
C LYS A 538 22.17 5.76 42.56
N LYS A 539 21.13 4.96 42.82
CA LYS A 539 20.50 4.79 44.13
C LYS A 539 21.51 4.29 45.18
N ALA A 540 22.29 3.26 44.84
CA ALA A 540 23.34 2.74 45.74
C ALA A 540 24.37 3.80 46.13
N ARG A 541 24.77 4.67 45.17
CA ARG A 541 25.72 5.79 45.46
C ARG A 541 25.10 6.86 46.36
N GLU A 542 23.80 7.18 46.18
CA GLU A 542 23.09 8.17 47.01
C GLU A 542 22.94 7.63 48.45
N ILE A 543 22.59 6.36 48.62
CA ILE A 543 22.52 5.73 49.96
C ILE A 543 23.88 5.73 50.64
N ALA A 544 24.96 5.43 49.91
CA ALA A 544 26.33 5.44 50.45
C ALA A 544 26.79 6.84 50.86
N LYS A 545 26.32 7.90 50.17
CA LYS A 545 26.62 9.32 50.54
C LYS A 545 25.85 9.78 51.77
N HIS A 546 24.65 9.27 52.04
CA HIS A 546 23.87 9.60 53.24
C HIS A 546 24.30 8.82 54.47
N LYS A 547 25.08 7.76 54.34
CA LYS A 547 25.67 6.99 55.45
C LYS A 547 27.04 7.53 55.91
N LYS A 548 27.64 8.45 55.18
CA LYS A 548 28.80 9.23 55.60
C LYS A 548 28.37 10.60 56.09
#